data_e6b2ecc97d9ec7e6fa0e27bd8203dff3
#
_entry.id   e6b2ecc97d9ec7e6fa0e27bd8203dff3
#
_cell.length_a   1.000
_cell.length_b   1.000
_cell.length_c   1.000
_cell.angle_alpha   90.00
_cell.angle_beta   90.00
_cell.angle_gamma   90.00
#
_symmetry.space_group_name_H-M   'P 1'
#
loop_
_entity.id
_entity.type
_entity.pdbx_description
1 polymer ?
#
loop_
_entity_poly.entity_id
_entity_poly.type
_entity_poly.pdbx_seq_one_letter_code
_entity_poly.pdbx_strand_id
1 'polypeptide(L)'
;MSHSTPAGCTVRPATPADVDGARSVMLDTFYKEFGYGYVPAWHRDVMDIQGTYLGDPRHLLLVAVHDGEVVATTGVRSEGPAHPPHPRWLAERYPSGTTAQLVRVYVRPEYRRLGLARTLVAAACDFVADTPGYECVYLHTNVNVEGTEAFWRSMAKEVCDARATGEHGPGVATVHFEIPV
;
A
#
# COMPACT_ATOMS: atom_id res chain seq x y z
N MET A 1 0.75 2.36 17.94
CA MET A 1 2.13 2.18 18.42
C MET A 1 3.07 2.98 17.54
N SER A 2 4.14 3.52 18.08
CA SER A 2 5.15 4.25 17.29
C SER A 2 6.42 3.42 17.27
N HIS A 3 6.99 3.21 16.08
CA HIS A 3 8.25 2.50 15.92
C HIS A 3 9.33 3.48 15.48
N SER A 4 10.44 3.51 16.21
CA SER A 4 11.63 4.25 15.79
C SER A 4 12.42 3.41 14.79
N THR A 5 12.87 4.03 13.70
CA THR A 5 13.62 3.36 12.65
C THR A 5 15.09 3.77 12.66
N PRO A 6 16.01 2.98 12.05
CA PRO A 6 17.41 3.36 11.92
C PRO A 6 17.66 4.68 11.19
N ALA A 7 16.68 5.12 10.39
CA ALA A 7 16.72 6.39 9.65
C ALA A 7 16.33 7.61 10.49
N GLY A 8 16.09 7.46 11.79
CA GLY A 8 15.59 8.55 12.63
C GLY A 8 14.15 8.96 12.32
N CYS A 9 13.42 8.12 11.58
CA CYS A 9 12.00 8.33 11.28
C CYS A 9 11.13 7.71 12.37
N THR A 10 9.96 8.29 12.61
CA THR A 10 8.91 7.71 13.44
C THR A 10 7.83 7.13 12.54
N VAL A 11 7.57 5.83 12.68
CA VAL A 11 6.43 5.16 12.02
C VAL A 11 5.26 5.11 13.00
N ARG A 12 4.10 5.62 12.57
CA ARG A 12 2.88 5.70 13.39
C ARG A 12 1.63 5.81 12.51
N PRO A 13 0.43 5.58 13.05
CA PRO A 13 -0.81 5.95 12.38
C PRO A 13 -0.84 7.45 12.02
N ALA A 14 -1.40 7.74 10.84
CA ALA A 14 -1.59 9.11 10.39
C ALA A 14 -2.66 9.82 11.23
N THR A 15 -2.46 11.11 11.42
CA THR A 15 -3.43 12.03 12.01
C THR A 15 -3.98 12.97 10.93
N PRO A 16 -5.03 13.74 11.19
CA PRO A 16 -5.50 14.76 10.23
C PRO A 16 -4.41 15.75 9.81
N ALA A 17 -3.42 16.03 10.66
CA ALA A 17 -2.30 16.91 10.34
C ALA A 17 -1.33 16.32 9.29
N ASP A 18 -1.33 15.01 9.10
CA ASP A 18 -0.44 14.32 8.15
C ASP A 18 -1.05 14.20 6.74
N VAL A 19 -2.32 14.51 6.56
CA VAL A 19 -3.07 14.26 5.31
C VAL A 19 -2.40 14.90 4.10
N ASP A 20 -2.03 16.15 4.19
CA ASP A 20 -1.39 16.86 3.07
C ASP A 20 0.01 16.32 2.77
N GLY A 21 0.79 15.99 3.80
CA GLY A 21 2.10 15.35 3.66
C GLY A 21 2.00 13.96 3.01
N ALA A 22 1.06 13.14 3.46
CA ALA A 22 0.81 11.82 2.89
C ALA A 22 0.36 11.92 1.42
N ARG A 23 -0.56 12.85 1.11
CA ARG A 23 -1.00 13.12 -0.27
C ARG A 23 0.18 13.53 -1.15
N SER A 24 1.07 14.39 -0.64
CA SER A 24 2.27 14.82 -1.35
C SER A 24 3.18 13.63 -1.70
N VAL A 25 3.43 12.71 -0.78
CA VAL A 25 4.21 11.48 -1.05
C VAL A 25 3.55 10.65 -2.15
N MET A 26 2.24 10.46 -2.09
CA MET A 26 1.50 9.66 -3.08
C MET A 26 1.53 10.29 -4.47
N LEU A 27 1.23 11.58 -4.56
CA LEU A 27 1.24 12.31 -5.83
C LEU A 27 2.64 12.39 -6.44
N ASP A 28 3.66 12.67 -5.65
CA ASP A 28 5.04 12.65 -6.13
C ASP A 28 5.42 11.29 -6.73
N THR A 29 4.98 10.20 -6.11
CA THR A 29 5.19 8.85 -6.64
C THR A 29 4.51 8.67 -7.99
N PHE A 30 3.24 9.08 -8.14
CA PHE A 30 2.51 8.95 -9.40
C PHE A 30 3.12 9.77 -10.54
N TYR A 31 3.53 11.01 -10.25
CA TYR A 31 4.05 11.92 -11.28
C TYR A 31 5.53 11.71 -11.60
N LYS A 32 6.36 11.48 -10.58
CA LYS A 32 7.81 11.43 -10.76
C LYS A 32 8.35 10.03 -11.03
N GLU A 33 7.72 9.00 -10.46
CA GLU A 33 8.24 7.64 -10.54
C GLU A 33 7.43 6.76 -11.49
N PHE A 34 6.10 6.79 -11.40
CA PHE A 34 5.24 6.01 -12.31
C PHE A 34 4.98 6.70 -13.64
N GLY A 35 5.03 8.03 -13.67
CA GLY A 35 4.92 8.83 -14.88
C GLY A 35 3.49 9.00 -15.43
N TYR A 36 2.47 8.37 -14.84
CA TYR A 36 1.08 8.51 -15.31
C TYR A 36 0.25 9.54 -14.52
N GLY A 37 0.78 10.05 -13.41
CA GLY A 37 0.12 11.07 -12.60
C GLY A 37 -1.14 10.59 -11.89
N TYR A 38 -2.03 11.55 -11.54
CA TYR A 38 -3.31 11.23 -10.90
C TYR A 38 -4.30 10.65 -11.91
N VAL A 39 -4.82 9.45 -11.60
CA VAL A 39 -5.85 8.77 -12.38
C VAL A 39 -7.10 8.60 -11.50
N PRO A 40 -8.20 9.32 -11.78
CA PRO A 40 -9.39 9.31 -10.91
C PRO A 40 -9.96 7.91 -10.62
N ALA A 41 -9.90 7.01 -11.59
CA ALA A 41 -10.40 5.63 -11.42
C ALA A 41 -9.59 4.81 -10.39
N TRP A 42 -8.32 5.16 -10.16
CA TRP A 42 -7.40 4.38 -9.31
C TRP A 42 -7.03 5.07 -8.00
N HIS A 43 -7.25 6.39 -7.91
CA HIS A 43 -6.66 7.21 -6.86
C HIS A 43 -7.68 8.04 -6.07
N ARG A 44 -8.93 7.57 -5.99
CA ARG A 44 -9.99 8.28 -5.24
C ARG A 44 -9.64 8.48 -3.78
N ASP A 45 -8.99 7.49 -3.18
CA ASP A 45 -8.53 7.52 -1.80
C ASP A 45 -7.51 8.64 -1.52
N VAL A 46 -6.72 9.03 -2.52
CA VAL A 46 -5.72 10.10 -2.39
C VAL A 46 -6.37 11.48 -2.27
N MET A 47 -7.55 11.65 -2.86
CA MET A 47 -8.32 12.90 -2.76
C MET A 47 -9.08 12.99 -1.43
N ASP A 48 -9.48 11.86 -0.87
CA ASP A 48 -10.17 11.78 0.43
C ASP A 48 -9.45 10.81 1.38
N ILE A 49 -8.23 11.16 1.75
CA ILE A 49 -7.42 10.38 2.70
C ILE A 49 -8.11 10.31 4.05
N GLN A 50 -8.68 11.42 4.52
CA GLN A 50 -9.32 11.48 5.83
C GLN A 50 -10.55 10.56 5.89
N GLY A 51 -11.45 10.65 4.94
CA GLY A 51 -12.64 9.79 4.89
C GLY A 51 -12.29 8.32 4.65
N THR A 52 -11.32 8.06 3.78
CA THR A 52 -10.94 6.68 3.42
C THR A 52 -10.22 5.95 4.55
N TYR A 53 -9.23 6.59 5.20
CA TYR A 53 -8.32 5.89 6.09
C TYR A 53 -8.49 6.21 7.57
N LEU A 54 -8.99 7.40 7.91
CA LEU A 54 -9.12 7.85 9.29
C LEU A 54 -10.55 7.74 9.83
N GLY A 55 -11.53 7.53 8.95
CA GLY A 55 -12.93 7.44 9.29
C GLY A 55 -13.46 6.03 9.57
N ASP A 56 -12.75 4.99 9.16
CA ASP A 56 -13.15 3.59 9.32
C ASP A 56 -12.16 2.86 10.23
N PRO A 57 -12.61 2.22 11.34
CA PRO A 57 -11.72 1.52 12.28
C PRO A 57 -11.03 0.27 11.67
N ARG A 58 -11.51 -0.22 10.53
CA ARG A 58 -10.87 -1.31 9.79
C ARG A 58 -9.86 -0.84 8.75
N HIS A 59 -9.80 0.45 8.51
CA HIS A 59 -8.80 1.06 7.63
C HIS A 59 -7.67 1.68 8.43
N LEU A 60 -6.52 1.81 7.81
CA LEU A 60 -5.34 2.42 8.42
C LEU A 60 -4.53 3.15 7.37
N LEU A 61 -4.03 4.31 7.69
CA LEU A 61 -2.89 4.91 7.01
C LEU A 61 -1.75 5.04 8.00
N LEU A 62 -0.63 4.39 7.71
CA LEU A 62 0.64 4.58 8.40
C LEU A 62 1.47 5.61 7.66
N VAL A 63 2.17 6.42 8.41
CA VAL A 63 3.16 7.37 7.90
C VAL A 63 4.50 7.16 8.59
N ALA A 64 5.58 7.37 7.85
CA ALA A 64 6.89 7.62 8.45
C ALA A 64 7.15 9.11 8.42
N VAL A 65 7.52 9.67 9.57
CA VAL A 65 7.77 11.11 9.74
C VAL A 65 9.23 11.33 10.14
N HIS A 66 9.89 12.25 9.44
CA HIS A 66 11.25 12.68 9.72
C HIS A 66 11.28 14.21 9.78
N ASP A 67 11.78 14.77 10.86
CA ASP A 67 11.82 16.22 11.11
C ASP A 67 10.48 16.94 10.86
N GLY A 68 9.38 16.30 11.24
CA GLY A 68 8.03 16.83 11.08
C GLY A 68 7.40 16.63 9.69
N GLU A 69 8.13 16.07 8.74
CA GLU A 69 7.63 15.83 7.37
C GLU A 69 7.28 14.35 7.14
N VAL A 70 6.19 14.10 6.44
CA VAL A 70 5.83 12.75 5.98
C VAL A 70 6.74 12.36 4.82
N VAL A 71 7.47 11.26 4.99
CA VAL A 71 8.45 10.75 4.01
C VAL A 71 8.10 9.39 3.43
N ALA A 72 7.13 8.69 4.02
CA ALA A 72 6.64 7.42 3.51
C ALA A 72 5.21 7.15 3.98
N THR A 73 4.50 6.30 3.25
CA THR A 73 3.11 5.90 3.51
C THR A 73 2.92 4.39 3.37
N THR A 74 1.90 3.86 4.04
CA THR A 74 1.34 2.52 3.78
C THR A 74 -0.12 2.52 4.23
N GLY A 75 -1.03 2.15 3.34
CA GLY A 75 -2.46 2.07 3.64
C GLY A 75 -2.95 0.64 3.78
N VAL A 76 -3.96 0.44 4.62
CA VAL A 76 -4.76 -0.80 4.73
C VAL A 76 -6.21 -0.44 4.46
N ARG A 77 -6.87 -1.19 3.58
CA ARG A 77 -8.31 -1.08 3.32
C ARG A 77 -8.98 -2.45 3.41
N SER A 78 -10.21 -2.47 3.88
CA SER A 78 -11.05 -3.66 3.94
C SER A 78 -11.66 -3.94 2.56
N GLU A 79 -10.82 -4.28 1.61
CA GLU A 79 -11.16 -4.49 0.21
C GLU A 79 -10.37 -5.68 -0.35
N GLY A 80 -10.96 -6.36 -1.34
CA GLY A 80 -10.28 -7.32 -2.18
C GLY A 80 -10.12 -6.79 -3.62
N PRO A 81 -9.44 -7.57 -4.49
CA PRO A 81 -9.30 -7.20 -5.90
C PRO A 81 -10.66 -7.19 -6.61
N ALA A 82 -10.96 -6.10 -7.31
CA ALA A 82 -12.22 -5.98 -8.04
C ALA A 82 -12.18 -6.77 -9.36
N HIS A 83 -13.31 -7.33 -9.76
CA HIS A 83 -13.49 -7.90 -11.09
C HIS A 83 -14.56 -7.11 -11.86
N PRO A 84 -14.23 -6.60 -13.05
CA PRO A 84 -12.92 -6.41 -13.64
C PRO A 84 -12.12 -5.33 -12.90
N PRO A 85 -10.81 -5.12 -13.10
CA PRO A 85 -9.96 -5.68 -14.15
C PRO A 85 -9.29 -7.02 -13.78
N HIS A 86 -9.31 -7.42 -12.50
CA HIS A 86 -8.68 -8.65 -12.05
C HIS A 86 -9.52 -9.90 -12.41
N PRO A 87 -8.93 -11.10 -12.48
CA PRO A 87 -9.67 -12.32 -12.73
C PRO A 87 -10.76 -12.57 -11.69
N ARG A 88 -11.90 -13.12 -12.12
CA ARG A 88 -13.03 -13.41 -11.21
C ARG A 88 -12.62 -14.32 -10.04
N TRP A 89 -11.84 -15.38 -10.31
CA TRP A 89 -11.39 -16.31 -9.27
C TRP A 89 -10.56 -15.62 -8.18
N LEU A 90 -9.81 -14.56 -8.55
CA LEU A 90 -9.02 -13.80 -7.59
C LEU A 90 -9.93 -12.95 -6.68
N ALA A 91 -10.93 -12.30 -7.24
CA ALA A 91 -11.93 -11.56 -6.47
C ALA A 91 -12.75 -12.49 -5.54
N GLU A 92 -13.06 -13.70 -5.99
CA GLU A 92 -13.73 -14.71 -5.16
C GLU A 92 -12.85 -15.25 -4.03
N ARG A 93 -11.53 -15.39 -4.27
CA ARG A 93 -10.56 -15.83 -3.26
C ARG A 93 -10.31 -14.79 -2.17
N TYR A 94 -10.36 -13.52 -2.52
CA TYR A 94 -10.09 -12.39 -1.62
C TYR A 94 -11.31 -11.47 -1.52
N PRO A 95 -12.40 -11.91 -0.89
CA PRO A 95 -13.61 -11.10 -0.79
C PRO A 95 -13.39 -9.88 0.10
N SER A 96 -13.99 -8.76 -0.29
CA SER A 96 -14.02 -7.56 0.54
C SER A 96 -14.68 -7.85 1.90
N GLY A 97 -14.18 -7.23 2.94
CA GLY A 97 -14.67 -7.43 4.30
C GLY A 97 -13.85 -8.45 5.12
N THR A 98 -13.28 -9.49 4.53
CA THR A 98 -12.34 -10.40 5.20
C THR A 98 -10.90 -10.26 4.71
N THR A 99 -10.70 -9.52 3.62
CA THR A 99 -9.39 -9.24 3.05
C THR A 99 -8.92 -7.84 3.46
N ALA A 100 -7.71 -7.77 4.01
CA ALA A 100 -6.99 -6.53 4.20
C ALA A 100 -6.10 -6.27 2.98
N GLN A 101 -6.40 -5.25 2.20
CA GLN A 101 -5.56 -4.87 1.06
C GLN A 101 -4.52 -3.85 1.49
N LEU A 102 -3.24 -4.17 1.28
CA LEU A 102 -2.16 -3.19 1.36
C LEU A 102 -2.12 -2.34 0.10
N VAL A 103 -2.10 -1.03 0.31
CA VAL A 103 -2.06 -0.03 -0.77
C VAL A 103 -1.09 1.09 -0.39
N ARG A 104 -0.66 1.87 -1.37
CA ARG A 104 0.12 3.10 -1.16
C ARG A 104 1.39 2.90 -0.32
N VAL A 105 2.09 1.79 -0.56
CA VAL A 105 3.39 1.51 0.05
C VAL A 105 4.46 2.28 -0.72
N TYR A 106 4.68 3.52 -0.30
CA TYR A 106 5.58 4.47 -0.97
C TYR A 106 6.57 5.06 0.00
N VAL A 107 7.82 5.17 -0.44
CA VAL A 107 8.92 5.80 0.31
C VAL A 107 9.60 6.81 -0.60
N ARG A 108 9.76 8.03 -0.14
CA ARG A 108 10.52 9.05 -0.89
C ARG A 108 11.92 8.54 -1.22
N PRO A 109 12.47 8.81 -2.42
CA PRO A 109 13.75 8.25 -2.87
C PRO A 109 14.88 8.41 -1.88
N GLU A 110 14.98 9.56 -1.23
CA GLU A 110 16.04 9.92 -0.27
C GLU A 110 16.03 9.05 1.01
N TYR A 111 14.88 8.40 1.29
CA TYR A 111 14.67 7.57 2.49
C TYR A 111 14.60 6.07 2.17
N ARG A 112 14.91 5.67 0.94
CA ARG A 112 14.92 4.26 0.53
C ARG A 112 16.15 3.54 1.05
N ARG A 113 16.07 2.19 1.05
CA ARG A 113 17.13 1.28 1.53
C ARG A 113 17.48 1.43 3.02
N LEU A 114 16.65 2.15 3.78
CA LEU A 114 16.77 2.36 5.23
C LEU A 114 15.78 1.48 6.02
N GLY A 115 15.14 0.51 5.38
CA GLY A 115 14.20 -0.42 6.01
C GLY A 115 12.79 0.14 6.26
N LEU A 116 12.49 1.38 5.87
CA LEU A 116 11.20 2.03 6.16
C LEU A 116 10.00 1.26 5.59
N ALA A 117 10.06 0.83 4.33
CA ALA A 117 8.96 0.08 3.73
C ALA A 117 8.69 -1.22 4.50
N ARG A 118 9.73 -1.94 4.91
CA ARG A 118 9.60 -3.17 5.69
C ARG A 118 8.98 -2.91 7.07
N THR A 119 9.40 -1.85 7.75
CA THR A 119 8.83 -1.45 9.05
C THR A 119 7.36 -1.07 8.91
N LEU A 120 7.00 -0.29 7.89
CA LEU A 120 5.62 0.10 7.61
C LEU A 120 4.73 -1.11 7.30
N VAL A 121 5.20 -2.03 6.47
CA VAL A 121 4.44 -3.25 6.13
C VAL A 121 4.27 -4.14 7.36
N ALA A 122 5.31 -4.31 8.18
CA ALA A 122 5.20 -5.07 9.43
C ALA A 122 4.15 -4.46 10.38
N ALA A 123 4.19 -3.15 10.58
CA ALA A 123 3.19 -2.46 11.42
C ALA A 123 1.76 -2.55 10.84
N ALA A 124 1.61 -2.57 9.52
CA ALA A 124 0.32 -2.80 8.88
C ALA A 124 -0.18 -4.22 9.10
N CYS A 125 0.70 -5.24 9.04
CA CYS A 125 0.35 -6.62 9.35
C CYS A 125 -0.05 -6.80 10.81
N ASP A 126 0.64 -6.15 11.75
CA ASP A 126 0.27 -6.15 13.16
C ASP A 126 -1.15 -5.58 13.37
N PHE A 127 -1.46 -4.46 12.72
CA PHE A 127 -2.81 -3.88 12.74
C PHE A 127 -3.86 -4.87 12.20
N VAL A 128 -3.57 -5.56 11.11
CA VAL A 128 -4.48 -6.55 10.51
C VAL A 128 -4.70 -7.73 11.46
N ALA A 129 -3.63 -8.25 12.07
CA ALA A 129 -3.72 -9.34 13.03
C ALA A 129 -4.56 -8.97 14.27
N ASP A 130 -4.48 -7.72 14.70
CA ASP A 130 -5.24 -7.21 15.86
C ASP A 130 -6.68 -6.78 15.50
N THR A 131 -7.04 -6.72 14.22
CA THR A 131 -8.36 -6.26 13.77
C THR A 131 -9.27 -7.45 13.49
N PRO A 132 -10.36 -7.64 14.25
CA PRO A 132 -11.26 -8.76 14.04
C PRO A 132 -11.87 -8.80 12.64
N GLY A 133 -11.98 -10.01 12.08
CA GLY A 133 -12.65 -10.27 10.81
C GLY A 133 -11.73 -10.19 9.58
N TYR A 134 -10.48 -9.85 9.72
CA TYR A 134 -9.51 -10.08 8.66
C TYR A 134 -8.98 -11.51 8.69
N GLU A 135 -8.83 -12.11 7.52
CA GLU A 135 -8.34 -13.48 7.32
C GLU A 135 -7.01 -13.53 6.56
N CYS A 136 -6.71 -12.48 5.80
CA CYS A 136 -5.48 -12.41 5.01
C CYS A 136 -5.10 -10.96 4.70
N VAL A 137 -3.82 -10.77 4.37
CA VAL A 137 -3.30 -9.55 3.75
C VAL A 137 -3.01 -9.83 2.28
N TYR A 138 -3.63 -9.04 1.42
CA TYR A 138 -3.49 -9.12 -0.03
C TYR A 138 -2.91 -7.82 -0.58
N LEU A 139 -2.14 -7.91 -1.65
CA LEU A 139 -1.72 -6.76 -2.43
C LEU A 139 -1.50 -7.13 -3.90
N HIS A 140 -1.54 -6.14 -4.75
CA HIS A 140 -1.00 -6.23 -6.10
C HIS A 140 -0.13 -5.01 -6.40
N THR A 141 0.82 -5.18 -7.29
CA THR A 141 1.80 -4.13 -7.57
C THR A 141 2.26 -4.18 -9.02
N ASN A 142 2.70 -3.03 -9.54
CA ASN A 142 3.38 -2.94 -10.82
C ASN A 142 4.87 -3.25 -10.62
N VAL A 143 5.32 -4.38 -11.12
CA VAL A 143 6.72 -4.82 -10.98
C VAL A 143 7.69 -4.21 -12.00
N ASN A 144 7.22 -3.33 -12.89
CA ASN A 144 8.11 -2.53 -13.74
C ASN A 144 8.90 -1.48 -12.96
N VAL A 145 8.49 -1.17 -11.73
CA VAL A 145 9.23 -0.27 -10.85
C VAL A 145 10.41 -1.02 -10.26
N GLU A 146 11.61 -0.50 -10.47
CA GLU A 146 12.86 -1.11 -10.02
C GLU A 146 12.84 -1.45 -8.51
N GLY A 147 13.26 -2.66 -8.17
CA GLY A 147 13.33 -3.16 -6.79
C GLY A 147 12.01 -3.62 -6.18
N THR A 148 10.87 -3.29 -6.77
CA THR A 148 9.54 -3.62 -6.24
C THR A 148 9.30 -5.13 -6.19
N GLU A 149 9.61 -5.85 -7.28
CA GLU A 149 9.41 -7.30 -7.33
C GLU A 149 10.26 -8.03 -6.28
N ALA A 150 11.54 -7.70 -6.19
CA ALA A 150 12.46 -8.30 -5.20
C ALA A 150 12.02 -7.99 -3.76
N PHE A 151 11.54 -6.78 -3.50
CA PHE A 151 11.02 -6.40 -2.19
C PHE A 151 9.83 -7.29 -1.79
N TRP A 152 8.81 -7.39 -2.63
CA TRP A 152 7.61 -8.16 -2.31
C TRP A 152 7.88 -9.66 -2.23
N ARG A 153 8.72 -10.22 -3.12
CA ARG A 153 9.12 -11.62 -3.04
C ARG A 153 9.87 -11.95 -1.74
N SER A 154 10.49 -10.98 -1.10
CA SER A 154 11.17 -11.15 0.19
C SER A 154 10.23 -11.14 1.40
N MET A 155 8.98 -10.69 1.24
CA MET A 155 8.03 -10.50 2.34
C MET A 155 6.70 -11.22 2.15
N ALA A 156 6.34 -11.55 0.92
CA ALA A 156 5.03 -12.05 0.55
C ALA A 156 5.15 -13.26 -0.38
N LYS A 157 4.09 -14.06 -0.41
CA LYS A 157 3.96 -15.20 -1.32
C LYS A 157 3.25 -14.73 -2.60
N GLU A 158 3.81 -15.04 -3.76
CA GLU A 158 3.14 -14.81 -5.02
C GLU A 158 1.87 -15.67 -5.13
N VAL A 159 0.79 -15.03 -5.54
CA VAL A 159 -0.51 -15.68 -5.81
C VAL A 159 -0.74 -15.84 -7.30
N CYS A 160 -0.43 -14.79 -8.07
CA CYS A 160 -0.64 -14.78 -9.51
C CYS A 160 0.28 -13.74 -10.16
N ASP A 161 1.01 -14.19 -11.19
CA ASP A 161 1.74 -13.31 -12.09
C ASP A 161 0.85 -12.98 -13.29
N ALA A 162 0.32 -11.76 -13.30
CA ALA A 162 -0.59 -11.27 -14.33
C ALA A 162 0.09 -10.38 -15.39
N ARG A 163 1.42 -10.41 -15.47
CA ARG A 163 2.17 -9.58 -16.45
C ARG A 163 1.72 -9.77 -17.88
N ALA A 164 1.37 -10.99 -18.26
CA ALA A 164 0.95 -11.34 -19.61
C ALA A 164 -0.53 -11.00 -19.90
N THR A 165 -1.35 -10.73 -18.90
CA THR A 165 -2.80 -10.52 -19.07
C THR A 165 -3.18 -9.06 -19.32
N GLY A 166 -2.30 -8.11 -18.99
CA GLY A 166 -2.55 -6.68 -19.21
C GLY A 166 -3.70 -6.09 -18.41
N GLU A 167 -3.93 -6.55 -17.18
CA GLU A 167 -5.07 -6.18 -16.34
C GLU A 167 -5.30 -4.67 -16.19
N HIS A 168 -4.25 -3.88 -16.14
CA HIS A 168 -4.32 -2.41 -16.01
C HIS A 168 -3.89 -1.67 -17.28
N GLY A 169 -3.87 -2.36 -18.41
CA GLY A 169 -3.50 -1.79 -19.70
C GLY A 169 -2.01 -1.85 -20.03
N PRO A 170 -1.61 -1.30 -21.17
CA PRO A 170 -0.23 -1.33 -21.65
C PRO A 170 0.73 -0.67 -20.66
N GLY A 171 1.88 -1.30 -20.44
CA GLY A 171 2.94 -0.75 -19.60
C GLY A 171 2.80 -1.04 -18.10
N VAL A 172 1.74 -1.71 -17.67
CA VAL A 172 1.56 -2.12 -16.27
C VAL A 172 1.75 -3.63 -16.15
N ALA A 173 2.78 -4.05 -15.42
CA ALA A 173 3.09 -5.44 -15.17
C ALA A 173 2.64 -5.83 -13.76
N THR A 174 1.41 -6.33 -13.63
CA THR A 174 0.81 -6.64 -12.34
C THR A 174 1.21 -8.02 -11.84
N VAL A 175 1.62 -8.08 -10.58
CA VAL A 175 1.79 -9.34 -9.82
C VAL A 175 1.03 -9.21 -8.50
N HIS A 176 0.35 -10.29 -8.13
CA HIS A 176 -0.48 -10.40 -6.94
C HIS A 176 0.23 -11.20 -5.86
N PHE A 177 0.16 -10.73 -4.64
CA PHE A 177 0.82 -11.33 -3.47
C PHE A 177 -0.13 -11.46 -2.29
N GLU A 178 0.19 -12.40 -1.42
CA GLU A 178 -0.43 -12.59 -0.11
C GLU A 178 0.64 -12.60 0.96
N ILE A 179 0.40 -11.90 2.07
CA ILE A 179 1.25 -11.98 3.27
C ILE A 179 0.48 -12.82 4.29
N PRO A 180 1.05 -13.91 4.79
CA PRO A 180 0.45 -14.68 5.89
C PRO A 180 0.33 -13.81 7.16
N VAL A 181 -0.81 -13.83 7.82
CA VAL A 181 -1.09 -13.19 9.11
C VAL A 181 -1.26 -14.23 10.18
#